data_0444105414af9677293e074bdbc3d1b5
#
_entry.id   0444105414af9677293e074bdbc3d1b5
#
_cell.length_a   1.000
_cell.length_b   1.000
_cell.length_c   1.000
_cell.angle_alpha   90.00
_cell.angle_beta   90.00
_cell.angle_gamma   90.00
#
_symmetry.space_group_name_H-M   'P 1'
#
loop_
_entity.id
_entity.type
_entity.pdbx_description
1 polymer ?
#
loop_
_entity_poly.entity_id
_entity_poly.type
_entity_poly.pdbx_seq_one_letter_code
_entity_poly.pdbx_strand_id
1 'polypeptide(L)'
;MTVYSSEVLKPSSLDNSLFNAGLIIQLPELNFTEAQSLSRIFGQEMTELELQQLMTLLGGHPYRLHSAFYHLQKGSITLKNLLENRELALTVYSEHLQQQWWILQSHPHLWVLFSEIVQSSSPIICQMELGFQLQQMGFVHLQGKKAYLTCELFRYFFRDRLP
;
A
#
# COMPACT_ATOMS: atom_id res chain seq x y z
N MET A 1 1.41 16.16 -18.13
CA MET A 1 1.19 14.70 -17.99
C MET A 1 0.63 14.48 -16.59
N THR A 2 -0.61 14.06 -16.48
CA THR A 2 -1.29 13.90 -15.18
C THR A 2 -1.17 12.42 -14.78
N VAL A 3 -0.52 12.17 -13.65
CA VAL A 3 -0.35 10.82 -13.11
C VAL A 3 -1.42 10.60 -12.05
N TYR A 4 -2.26 9.60 -12.23
CA TYR A 4 -3.24 9.20 -11.23
C TYR A 4 -2.83 7.86 -10.63
N SER A 5 -2.95 7.70 -9.30
CA SER A 5 -2.90 6.39 -8.70
C SER A 5 -4.17 5.61 -9.04
N SER A 6 -4.08 4.30 -9.15
CA SER A 6 -5.22 3.42 -9.45
C SER A 6 -6.41 3.54 -8.49
N GLU A 7 -6.22 4.25 -7.41
CA GLU A 7 -7.22 4.47 -6.35
C GLU A 7 -8.31 5.49 -6.73
N VAL A 8 -8.11 6.27 -7.79
CA VAL A 8 -9.01 7.38 -8.13
C VAL A 8 -10.02 7.04 -9.23
N LEU A 9 -9.81 5.96 -9.95
CA LEU A 9 -10.68 5.61 -11.08
C LEU A 9 -11.83 4.71 -10.63
N LYS A 10 -12.97 5.30 -10.25
CA LYS A 10 -14.26 4.59 -10.24
C LYS A 10 -14.66 4.30 -11.68
N PRO A 11 -14.90 3.03 -12.07
CA PRO A 11 -15.56 2.72 -13.33
C PRO A 11 -17.08 2.90 -13.17
N SER A 12 -17.56 4.12 -13.01
CA SER A 12 -18.98 4.40 -13.04
C SER A 12 -19.24 5.65 -13.88
N SER A 13 -19.85 5.43 -15.00
CA SER A 13 -20.25 6.32 -16.08
C SER A 13 -19.22 6.46 -17.21
N LEU A 14 -19.38 5.63 -18.20
CA LEU A 14 -18.95 5.81 -19.58
C LEU A 14 -19.68 7.01 -20.20
N ASP A 15 -19.36 8.21 -19.81
CA ASP A 15 -19.83 9.38 -20.55
C ASP A 15 -18.71 10.42 -20.63
N ASN A 16 -18.18 10.51 -21.87
CA ASN A 16 -17.49 11.68 -22.48
C ASN A 16 -16.68 12.61 -21.57
N SER A 17 -15.91 12.06 -20.65
CA SER A 17 -14.93 12.84 -19.88
C SER A 17 -13.62 12.90 -20.67
N LEU A 18 -12.98 14.07 -20.67
CA LEU A 18 -11.62 14.30 -21.21
C LEU A 18 -10.56 13.34 -20.62
N PHE A 19 -10.93 12.59 -19.59
CA PHE A 19 -10.09 11.56 -18.95
C PHE A 19 -10.03 10.23 -19.73
N ASN A 20 -10.93 9.97 -20.68
CA ASN A 20 -10.92 8.76 -21.51
C ASN A 20 -9.79 8.74 -22.57
N ALA A 21 -9.07 9.83 -22.76
CA ALA A 21 -7.93 9.93 -23.69
C ALA A 21 -6.58 9.79 -22.99
N GLY A 22 -6.55 9.57 -21.67
CA GLY A 22 -5.31 9.43 -20.90
C GLY A 22 -4.80 7.99 -20.88
N LEU A 23 -3.50 7.80 -21.05
CA LEU A 23 -2.84 6.54 -20.78
C LEU A 23 -2.83 6.32 -19.24
N ILE A 24 -3.43 5.24 -18.79
CA ILE A 24 -3.36 4.85 -17.38
C ILE A 24 -1.96 4.29 -17.12
N ILE A 25 -1.12 5.05 -16.43
CA ILE A 25 0.20 4.58 -16.00
C ILE A 25 0.07 4.13 -14.55
N GLN A 26 0.12 2.82 -14.32
CA GLN A 26 0.34 2.27 -12.98
C GLN A 26 1.80 2.53 -12.59
N LEU A 27 2.01 3.26 -11.50
CA LEU A 27 3.34 3.38 -10.92
C LEU A 27 3.68 2.06 -10.22
N PRO A 28 4.77 1.39 -10.64
CA PRO A 28 5.22 0.18 -9.95
C PRO A 28 5.66 0.51 -8.53
N GLU A 29 5.65 -0.50 -7.68
CA GLU A 29 6.29 -0.35 -6.36
C GLU A 29 7.79 -0.15 -6.52
N LEU A 30 8.36 0.66 -5.63
CA LEU A 30 9.80 0.87 -5.55
C LEU A 30 10.47 -0.41 -5.03
N ASN A 31 11.50 -0.84 -5.74
CA ASN A 31 12.39 -1.88 -5.23
C ASN A 31 13.34 -1.31 -4.16
N PHE A 32 14.13 -2.18 -3.53
CA PHE A 32 15.05 -1.78 -2.46
C PHE A 32 16.02 -0.67 -2.87
N THR A 33 16.63 -0.77 -4.06
CA THR A 33 17.60 0.21 -4.57
C THR A 33 16.96 1.56 -4.83
N GLU A 34 15.74 1.56 -5.37
CA GLU A 34 14.96 2.77 -5.62
C GLU A 34 14.52 3.43 -4.31
N ALA A 35 14.05 2.64 -3.32
CA ALA A 35 13.71 3.13 -1.99
C ALA A 35 14.93 3.72 -1.28
N GLN A 36 16.10 3.08 -1.40
CA GLN A 36 17.37 3.60 -0.86
C GLN A 36 17.78 4.92 -1.54
N SER A 37 17.60 5.02 -2.85
CA SER A 37 17.87 6.26 -3.58
C SER A 37 16.93 7.38 -3.14
N LEU A 38 15.66 7.06 -2.94
CA LEU A 38 14.67 8.01 -2.44
C LEU A 38 15.01 8.48 -1.01
N SER A 39 15.41 7.57 -0.11
CA SER A 39 15.79 7.95 1.27
C SER A 39 16.94 8.96 1.30
N ARG A 40 17.94 8.77 0.43
CA ARG A 40 19.09 9.69 0.29
C ARG A 40 18.68 11.07 -0.20
N ILE A 41 17.71 11.17 -1.13
CA ILE A 41 17.16 12.45 -1.61
C ILE A 41 16.55 13.24 -0.44
N PHE A 42 15.95 12.56 0.54
CA PHE A 42 15.42 13.17 1.75
C PHE A 42 16.47 13.35 2.86
N GLY A 43 17.75 13.09 2.58
CA GLY A 43 18.82 13.21 3.56
C GLY A 43 18.74 12.16 4.69
N GLN A 44 18.06 11.04 4.42
CA GLN A 44 17.92 9.94 5.36
C GLN A 44 18.98 8.87 5.05
N GLU A 45 20.02 8.81 5.88
CA GLU A 45 20.99 7.71 5.84
C GLU A 45 20.46 6.57 6.71
N MET A 46 19.98 5.52 6.07
CA MET A 46 19.47 4.33 6.73
C MET A 46 20.38 3.14 6.45
N THR A 47 20.54 2.29 7.44
CA THR A 47 21.12 0.96 7.24
C THR A 47 20.21 0.11 6.36
N GLU A 48 20.75 -0.93 5.74
CA GLU A 48 19.96 -1.87 4.94
C GLU A 48 18.83 -2.51 5.77
N LEU A 49 19.11 -2.84 7.03
CA LEU A 49 18.14 -3.42 7.95
C LEU A 49 16.97 -2.45 8.23
N GLU A 50 17.29 -1.19 8.54
CA GLU A 50 16.26 -0.16 8.79
C GLU A 50 15.37 0.07 7.58
N LEU A 51 15.95 0.17 6.39
CA LEU A 51 15.19 0.34 5.17
C LEU A 51 14.32 -0.89 4.88
N GLN A 52 14.85 -2.09 5.12
CA GLN A 52 14.11 -3.34 4.93
C GLN A 52 12.92 -3.45 5.90
N GLN A 53 13.10 -3.06 7.17
CA GLN A 53 12.02 -2.97 8.15
C GLN A 53 10.95 -1.95 7.74
N LEU A 54 11.37 -0.78 7.25
CA LEU A 54 10.45 0.23 6.75
C LEU A 54 9.65 -0.25 5.54
N MET A 55 10.30 -0.93 4.60
CA MET A 55 9.63 -1.52 3.43
C MET A 55 8.72 -2.69 3.81
N THR A 56 9.03 -3.45 4.86
CA THR A 56 8.12 -4.47 5.40
C THR A 56 6.86 -3.82 5.96
N LEU A 57 7.02 -2.72 6.70
CA LEU A 57 5.89 -2.00 7.28
C LEU A 57 5.02 -1.33 6.21
N LEU A 58 5.62 -0.64 5.24
CA LEU A 58 4.94 0.25 4.29
C LEU A 58 4.76 -0.34 2.89
N GLY A 59 5.45 -1.44 2.57
CA GLY A 59 5.60 -1.93 1.19
C GLY A 59 6.48 -1.02 0.34
N GLY A 60 6.59 -1.33 -0.95
CA GLY A 60 7.29 -0.50 -1.93
C GLY A 60 6.48 0.69 -2.46
N HIS A 61 5.32 1.00 -1.88
CA HIS A 61 4.41 2.01 -2.41
C HIS A 61 5.02 3.42 -2.39
N PRO A 62 5.16 4.10 -3.54
CA PRO A 62 5.87 5.39 -3.65
C PRO A 62 5.35 6.45 -2.67
N TYR A 63 4.02 6.62 -2.57
CA TYR A 63 3.42 7.58 -1.65
C TYR A 63 3.76 7.30 -0.19
N ARG A 64 3.66 6.02 0.24
CA ARG A 64 3.91 5.65 1.64
C ARG A 64 5.37 5.88 2.03
N LEU A 65 6.31 5.50 1.16
CA LEU A 65 7.74 5.74 1.39
C LEU A 65 8.10 7.21 1.34
N HIS A 66 7.59 7.96 0.35
CA HIS A 66 7.79 9.41 0.28
C HIS A 66 7.28 10.11 1.55
N SER A 67 6.08 9.78 2.02
CA SER A 67 5.49 10.35 3.23
C SER A 67 6.35 10.05 4.47
N ALA A 68 6.84 8.80 4.61
CA ALA A 68 7.76 8.44 5.70
C ALA A 68 9.01 9.32 5.69
N PHE A 69 9.72 9.37 4.55
CA PHE A 69 10.95 10.14 4.44
C PHE A 69 10.74 11.64 4.65
N TYR A 70 9.61 12.18 4.18
CA TYR A 70 9.24 13.58 4.43
C TYR A 70 9.08 13.87 5.93
N HIS A 71 8.33 13.03 6.65
CA HIS A 71 8.13 13.20 8.09
C HIS A 71 9.41 13.02 8.89
N LEU A 72 10.28 12.07 8.50
CA LEU A 72 11.60 11.88 9.08
C LEU A 72 12.49 13.10 8.86
N GLN A 73 12.53 13.64 7.63
CA GLN A 73 13.30 14.84 7.30
C GLN A 73 12.83 16.07 8.09
N LYS A 74 11.53 16.22 8.30
CA LYS A 74 10.95 17.29 9.12
C LYS A 74 11.18 17.10 10.62
N GLY A 75 11.64 15.94 11.07
CA GLY A 75 11.79 15.61 12.48
C GLY A 75 10.47 15.49 13.25
N SER A 76 9.33 15.40 12.53
CA SER A 76 8.02 15.21 13.15
C SER A 76 7.80 13.80 13.71
N ILE A 77 8.54 12.83 13.18
CA ILE A 77 8.59 11.44 13.67
C ILE A 77 10.04 10.95 13.64
N THR A 78 10.34 9.90 14.39
CA THR A 78 11.61 9.16 14.27
C THR A 78 11.36 7.81 13.63
N LEU A 79 12.38 7.25 12.95
CA LEU A 79 12.26 5.94 12.32
C LEU A 79 11.90 4.86 13.37
N LYS A 80 12.56 4.90 14.52
CA LYS A 80 12.27 3.98 15.62
C LYS A 80 10.81 4.02 16.03
N ASN A 81 10.26 5.22 16.24
CA ASN A 81 8.87 5.37 16.65
C ASN A 81 7.91 4.89 15.55
N LEU A 82 8.21 5.16 14.28
CA LEU A 82 7.38 4.69 13.17
C LEU A 82 7.36 3.15 13.07
N LEU A 83 8.49 2.50 13.30
CA LEU A 83 8.61 1.04 13.23
C LEU A 83 8.02 0.32 14.45
N GLU A 84 8.16 0.89 15.65
CA GLU A 84 7.78 0.24 16.90
C GLU A 84 6.38 0.61 17.41
N ASN A 85 5.85 1.76 16.98
CA ASN A 85 4.55 2.26 17.45
C ASN A 85 3.47 2.12 16.36
N ARG A 86 2.68 1.05 16.48
CA ARG A 86 1.55 0.75 15.59
C ARG A 86 0.56 1.92 15.48
N GLU A 87 0.21 2.55 16.60
CA GLU A 87 -0.78 3.63 16.62
C GLU A 87 -0.26 4.87 15.89
N LEU A 88 1.02 5.19 16.06
CA LEU A 88 1.66 6.27 15.31
C LEU A 88 1.63 5.99 13.81
N ALA A 89 2.00 4.79 13.39
CA ALA A 89 1.94 4.40 11.98
C ALA A 89 0.52 4.52 11.42
N LEU A 90 -0.50 4.04 12.14
CA LEU A 90 -1.90 4.17 11.73
C LEU A 90 -2.36 5.64 11.66
N THR A 91 -1.86 6.49 12.55
CA THR A 91 -2.19 7.94 12.56
C THR A 91 -1.55 8.65 11.38
N VAL A 92 -0.26 8.42 11.11
CA VAL A 92 0.47 9.04 10.00
C VAL A 92 -0.17 8.72 8.65
N TYR A 93 -0.70 7.50 8.49
CA TYR A 93 -1.31 7.04 7.23
C TYR A 93 -2.84 6.98 7.28
N SER A 94 -3.49 7.64 8.24
CA SER A 94 -4.93 7.52 8.47
C SER A 94 -5.79 7.85 7.25
N GLU A 95 -5.48 8.92 6.53
CA GLU A 95 -6.22 9.32 5.32
C GLU A 95 -6.07 8.29 4.19
N HIS A 96 -4.84 7.83 3.95
CA HIS A 96 -4.57 6.80 2.95
C HIS A 96 -5.28 5.49 3.28
N LEU A 97 -5.20 5.05 4.53
CA LEU A 97 -5.86 3.83 4.99
C LEU A 97 -7.39 3.92 4.92
N GLN A 98 -7.95 5.09 5.20
CA GLN A 98 -9.38 5.34 5.07
C GLN A 98 -9.84 5.29 3.60
N GLN A 99 -9.05 5.82 2.67
CA GLN A 99 -9.31 5.69 1.24
C GLN A 99 -9.29 4.23 0.79
N GLN A 100 -8.29 3.45 1.23
CA GLN A 100 -8.20 2.02 0.97
C GLN A 100 -9.42 1.26 1.52
N TRP A 101 -9.88 1.62 2.71
CA TRP A 101 -11.08 1.06 3.30
C TRP A 101 -12.33 1.31 2.45
N TRP A 102 -12.53 2.54 1.96
CA TRP A 102 -13.65 2.86 1.09
C TRP A 102 -13.62 2.09 -0.24
N ILE A 103 -12.43 1.91 -0.82
CA ILE A 103 -12.26 1.10 -2.03
C ILE A 103 -12.70 -0.35 -1.74
N LEU A 104 -12.22 -0.93 -0.66
CA LEU A 104 -12.55 -2.30 -0.29
C LEU A 104 -14.04 -2.47 0.05
N GLN A 105 -14.66 -1.51 0.72
CA GLN A 105 -16.09 -1.52 1.02
C GLN A 105 -16.98 -1.56 -0.24
N SER A 106 -16.51 -1.02 -1.34
CA SER A 106 -17.21 -1.09 -2.62
C SER A 106 -17.16 -2.48 -3.27
N HIS A 107 -16.39 -3.41 -2.70
CA HIS A 107 -16.13 -4.76 -3.24
C HIS A 107 -16.33 -5.85 -2.17
N PRO A 108 -17.57 -6.03 -1.63
CA PRO A 108 -17.83 -6.98 -0.52
C PRO A 108 -17.43 -8.42 -0.84
N HIS A 109 -17.46 -8.82 -2.10
CA HIS A 109 -17.10 -10.17 -2.55
C HIS A 109 -15.59 -10.49 -2.32
N LEU A 110 -14.76 -9.48 -2.11
CA LEU A 110 -13.33 -9.65 -1.79
C LEU A 110 -13.04 -9.74 -0.30
N TRP A 111 -14.01 -9.42 0.56
CA TRP A 111 -13.78 -9.30 2.01
C TRP A 111 -13.32 -10.59 2.66
N VAL A 112 -13.94 -11.72 2.31
CA VAL A 112 -13.61 -13.02 2.89
C VAL A 112 -12.17 -13.39 2.58
N LEU A 113 -11.79 -13.34 1.29
CA LEU A 113 -10.42 -13.64 0.88
C LEU A 113 -9.41 -12.66 1.51
N PHE A 114 -9.72 -11.38 1.51
CA PHE A 114 -8.81 -10.38 2.07
C PHE A 114 -8.67 -10.52 3.59
N SER A 115 -9.76 -10.85 4.30
CA SER A 115 -9.72 -11.17 5.74
C SER A 115 -8.78 -12.35 6.03
N GLU A 116 -8.90 -13.44 5.27
CA GLU A 116 -7.99 -14.59 5.40
C GLU A 116 -6.53 -14.20 5.20
N ILE A 117 -6.23 -13.38 4.17
CA ILE A 117 -4.87 -12.93 3.88
C ILE A 117 -4.32 -12.04 5.01
N VAL A 118 -5.13 -11.11 5.51
CA VAL A 118 -4.74 -10.20 6.61
C VAL A 118 -4.47 -10.96 7.92
N GLN A 119 -5.25 -12.00 8.20
CA GLN A 119 -5.11 -12.81 9.42
C GLN A 119 -3.97 -13.82 9.34
N SER A 120 -3.59 -14.23 8.13
CA SER A 120 -2.54 -15.21 7.92
C SER A 120 -1.15 -14.61 7.97
N SER A 121 -0.21 -15.33 8.59
CA SER A 121 1.23 -15.03 8.49
C SER A 121 1.90 -15.70 7.28
N SER A 122 1.15 -16.51 6.54
CA SER A 122 1.63 -17.25 5.37
C SER A 122 0.80 -16.89 4.16
N PRO A 123 1.34 -17.08 2.93
CA PRO A 123 0.60 -16.79 1.72
C PRO A 123 -0.64 -17.68 1.60
N ILE A 124 -1.74 -17.10 1.15
CA ILE A 124 -3.03 -17.80 0.95
C ILE A 124 -3.17 -18.20 -0.51
N ILE A 125 -3.56 -19.45 -0.74
CA ILE A 125 -3.92 -19.92 -2.08
C ILE A 125 -5.34 -19.41 -2.39
N CYS A 126 -5.47 -18.66 -3.47
CA CYS A 126 -6.74 -18.04 -3.83
C CYS A 126 -7.15 -18.32 -5.28
N GLN A 127 -8.41 -18.04 -5.57
CA GLN A 127 -8.89 -17.97 -6.94
C GLN A 127 -8.21 -16.81 -7.66
N MET A 128 -7.69 -17.08 -8.87
CA MET A 128 -6.89 -16.11 -9.63
C MET A 128 -7.61 -14.79 -9.87
N GLU A 129 -8.91 -14.85 -10.15
CA GLU A 129 -9.72 -13.65 -10.42
C GLU A 129 -9.81 -12.72 -9.20
N LEU A 130 -10.12 -13.27 -8.02
CA LEU A 130 -10.22 -12.50 -6.78
C LEU A 130 -8.85 -11.97 -6.35
N GLY A 131 -7.81 -12.81 -6.46
CA GLY A 131 -6.45 -12.40 -6.16
C GLY A 131 -5.97 -11.29 -7.09
N PHE A 132 -6.29 -11.37 -8.38
CA PHE A 132 -5.95 -10.34 -9.35
C PHE A 132 -6.66 -9.01 -9.06
N GLN A 133 -7.94 -9.03 -8.68
CA GLN A 133 -8.65 -7.83 -8.27
C GLN A 133 -8.01 -7.16 -7.04
N LEU A 134 -7.67 -7.94 -6.01
CA LEU A 134 -6.95 -7.42 -4.84
C LEU A 134 -5.57 -6.86 -5.20
N GLN A 135 -4.86 -7.50 -6.15
CA GLN A 135 -3.57 -7.00 -6.63
C GLN A 135 -3.72 -5.68 -7.39
N GLN A 136 -4.74 -5.55 -8.26
CA GLN A 136 -5.03 -4.31 -8.98
C GLN A 136 -5.34 -3.14 -8.04
N MET A 137 -5.91 -3.43 -6.88
CA MET A 137 -6.20 -2.45 -5.82
C MET A 137 -4.97 -2.17 -4.92
N GLY A 138 -3.86 -2.87 -5.11
CA GLY A 138 -2.63 -2.68 -4.32
C GLY A 138 -2.65 -3.35 -2.95
N PHE A 139 -3.59 -4.25 -2.67
CA PHE A 139 -3.69 -4.92 -1.37
C PHE A 139 -2.77 -6.12 -1.22
N VAL A 140 -2.52 -6.83 -2.32
CA VAL A 140 -1.73 -8.07 -2.31
C VAL A 140 -0.76 -8.13 -3.48
N HIS A 141 0.29 -8.95 -3.31
CA HIS A 141 1.12 -9.45 -4.40
C HIS A 141 0.71 -10.88 -4.72
N LEU A 142 0.70 -11.22 -5.99
CA LEU A 142 0.47 -12.59 -6.45
C LEU A 142 1.77 -13.24 -6.91
N GLN A 143 1.98 -14.46 -6.47
CA GLN A 143 3.01 -15.35 -6.97
C GLN A 143 2.36 -16.68 -7.37
N GLY A 144 2.01 -16.82 -8.64
CA GLY A 144 1.12 -17.86 -9.10
C GLY A 144 -0.26 -17.71 -8.45
N LYS A 145 -0.74 -18.77 -7.78
CA LYS A 145 -2.02 -18.75 -7.03
C LYS A 145 -1.88 -18.29 -5.58
N LYS A 146 -0.67 -17.91 -5.15
CA LYS A 146 -0.42 -17.48 -3.77
C LYS A 146 -0.52 -15.97 -3.65
N ALA A 147 -1.37 -15.49 -2.76
CA ALA A 147 -1.52 -14.07 -2.42
C ALA A 147 -0.76 -13.75 -1.13
N TYR A 148 0.00 -12.66 -1.17
CA TYR A 148 0.78 -12.11 -0.06
C TYR A 148 0.29 -10.69 0.23
N LEU A 149 0.17 -10.33 1.48
CA LEU A 149 -0.15 -8.94 1.85
C LEU A 149 0.99 -8.00 1.41
N THR A 150 0.66 -6.84 0.83
CA THR A 150 1.67 -5.89 0.33
C THR A 150 2.48 -5.23 1.46
N CYS A 151 1.91 -5.07 2.65
CA CYS A 151 2.59 -4.42 3.78
C CYS A 151 1.92 -4.73 5.12
N GLU A 152 2.71 -4.65 6.21
CA GLU A 152 2.21 -4.85 7.57
C GLU A 152 1.28 -3.73 8.05
N LEU A 153 1.40 -2.51 7.48
CA LEU A 153 0.48 -1.41 7.77
C LEU A 153 -0.98 -1.79 7.48
N PHE A 154 -1.23 -2.53 6.39
CA PHE A 154 -2.55 -3.05 6.09
C PHE A 154 -3.00 -4.10 7.10
N ARG A 155 -2.10 -4.97 7.55
CA ARG A 155 -2.41 -5.91 8.62
C ARG A 155 -2.84 -5.19 9.90
N TYR A 156 -2.12 -4.12 10.27
CA TYR A 156 -2.46 -3.32 11.43
C TYR A 156 -3.83 -2.64 11.33
N PHE A 157 -4.19 -2.19 10.14
CA PHE A 157 -5.43 -1.45 9.95
C PHE A 157 -6.65 -2.35 9.76
N PHE A 158 -6.51 -3.41 8.95
CA PHE A 158 -7.66 -4.22 8.51
C PHE A 158 -8.00 -5.37 9.43
N ARG A 159 -7.06 -5.87 10.23
CA ARG A 159 -7.24 -7.06 11.06
C ARG A 159 -8.49 -7.04 11.93
N ASP A 160 -8.79 -5.90 12.52
CA ASP A 160 -9.90 -5.73 13.46
C ASP A 160 -11.16 -5.11 12.80
N ARG A 161 -11.13 -4.88 11.48
CA ARG A 161 -12.21 -4.22 10.71
C ARG A 161 -12.91 -5.14 9.73
N LEU A 162 -12.28 -6.23 9.35
CA LEU A 162 -12.84 -7.22 8.45
C LEU A 162 -13.59 -8.30 9.24
N PRO A 163 -14.66 -8.90 8.63
CA PRO A 163 -15.43 -9.96 9.25
C PRO A 163 -14.60 -11.23 9.48
#